data_a28e3ae466847c73458f2dbd96aa8975
#
_entry.id   a28e3ae466847c73458f2dbd96aa8975
#
_cell.length_a   1.000
_cell.length_b   1.000
_cell.length_c   1.000
_cell.angle_alpha   90.00
_cell.angle_beta   90.00
_cell.angle_gamma   90.00
#
_symmetry.space_group_name_H-M   'P 1'
#
loop_
_entity.id
_entity.type
_entity.pdbx_description
1 polymer ?
#
loop_
_entity_poly.entity_id
_entity_poly.type
_entity_poly.pdbx_seq_one_letter_code
_entity_poly.pdbx_strand_id
1 'polypeptide(L)'
;VVDGCVQLSSEVEHRKRIREELISKNINPYPHKPLYQPASLKSILDNPVEGAEVAVAGRVAAVRRHGGLVFLDIVDDGLRIQASIDKSKAGDVFEFFGKYVDLGDFVNVKGVLYRTRRGELTVDVRGLQLLAKSLRAPPVKYGHRLLDPEVRYRKRYLDMMLTPDVRRVLEVKFKVLEETRKFMWGKGFVEVETPVLQPIYGGAEARPFKTYVWALNTEWYLRISLELHLKRFIIGGFNKVFEIGKVFRNEDIDAQHNPEFTMLEAYQAYADYNDMMDLTEELISHLAEKVVGRSVVEVPVGDVKERIDLSRPFKRMTMYEAFKEYAGIDVEKLGDDEIRDLLAKNAISLAGGYDRGRAIVKLFDKLVGRKYLVQPVFITDYPRSSSPLAKPHRYNPDLAERFELFIAGM
;
A
#
# COMPACT_ATOMS: atom_id res chain seq x y z
N VAL A 1 -20.02 21.44 -16.90
CA VAL A 1 -19.83 21.37 -15.42
C VAL A 1 -21.18 21.62 -14.71
N VAL A 2 -22.02 22.50 -15.20
CA VAL A 2 -23.33 22.83 -14.59
C VAL A 2 -24.35 21.70 -14.74
N ASP A 3 -24.40 21.04 -15.89
CA ASP A 3 -25.33 19.92 -16.15
C ASP A 3 -25.07 18.69 -15.29
N GLY A 4 -23.81 18.37 -15.01
CA GLY A 4 -23.43 17.25 -14.15
C GLY A 4 -23.85 17.42 -12.68
N CYS A 5 -23.82 18.64 -12.16
CA CYS A 5 -24.28 18.94 -10.79
C CYS A 5 -25.78 18.82 -10.61
N VAL A 6 -26.55 19.29 -11.60
CA VAL A 6 -28.03 19.22 -11.59
C VAL A 6 -28.52 17.78 -11.71
N GLN A 7 -27.87 16.98 -12.56
CA GLN A 7 -28.22 15.58 -12.77
C GLN A 7 -27.88 14.72 -11.54
N LEU A 8 -26.74 14.96 -10.86
CA LEU A 8 -26.37 14.32 -9.59
C LEU A 8 -27.36 14.66 -8.46
N SER A 9 -27.85 15.90 -8.38
CA SER A 9 -28.80 16.28 -7.35
C SER A 9 -30.17 15.59 -7.55
N SER A 10 -30.65 15.47 -8.79
CA SER A 10 -31.89 14.78 -9.11
C SER A 10 -31.89 13.29 -8.83
N GLU A 11 -30.77 12.62 -9.09
CA GLU A 11 -30.57 11.18 -8.80
C GLU A 11 -30.53 10.91 -7.28
N VAL A 12 -29.81 11.72 -6.53
CA VAL A 12 -29.77 11.61 -5.06
C VAL A 12 -31.16 11.80 -4.46
N GLU A 13 -31.91 12.78 -4.92
CA GLU A 13 -33.30 13.03 -4.46
C GLU A 13 -34.25 11.88 -4.85
N HIS A 14 -34.09 11.29 -6.03
CA HIS A 14 -34.82 10.10 -6.43
C HIS A 14 -34.55 8.92 -5.47
N ARG A 15 -33.29 8.64 -5.19
CA ARG A 15 -32.89 7.54 -4.28
C ARG A 15 -33.32 7.78 -2.83
N LYS A 16 -33.33 9.03 -2.36
CA LYS A 16 -33.90 9.40 -1.06
C LYS A 16 -35.41 9.10 -1.00
N ARG A 17 -36.17 9.48 -2.03
CA ARG A 17 -37.60 9.16 -2.12
C ARG A 17 -37.87 7.66 -2.08
N ILE A 18 -37.07 6.85 -2.80
CA ILE A 18 -37.18 5.38 -2.72
C ILE A 18 -36.93 4.89 -1.30
N ARG A 19 -35.92 5.40 -0.62
CA ARG A 19 -35.64 5.07 0.77
C ARG A 19 -36.81 5.41 1.69
N GLU A 20 -37.40 6.57 1.55
CA GLU A 20 -38.56 7.04 2.34
C GLU A 20 -39.80 6.20 2.06
N GLU A 21 -40.06 5.83 0.80
CA GLU A 21 -41.13 4.92 0.44
C GLU A 21 -40.96 3.54 1.07
N LEU A 22 -39.74 2.98 1.07
CA LEU A 22 -39.46 1.72 1.74
C LEU A 22 -39.79 1.79 3.24
N ILE A 23 -39.32 2.84 3.92
CA ILE A 23 -39.57 3.05 5.34
C ILE A 23 -41.09 3.20 5.61
N SER A 24 -41.81 3.92 4.80
CA SER A 24 -43.27 4.10 4.95
C SER A 24 -44.06 2.79 4.81
N LYS A 25 -43.47 1.81 4.13
CA LYS A 25 -43.99 0.45 3.96
C LYS A 25 -43.50 -0.57 4.99
N ASN A 26 -42.84 -0.11 6.05
CA ASN A 26 -42.18 -0.96 7.05
C ASN A 26 -41.10 -1.89 6.45
N ILE A 27 -40.51 -1.52 5.31
CA ILE A 27 -39.36 -2.23 4.73
C ILE A 27 -38.09 -1.49 5.15
N ASN A 28 -37.29 -2.11 6.00
CA ASN A 28 -36.03 -1.50 6.44
C ASN A 28 -34.99 -1.54 5.32
N PRO A 29 -34.57 -0.38 4.76
CA PRO A 29 -33.54 -0.34 3.71
C PRO A 29 -32.11 -0.58 4.24
N TYR A 30 -31.94 -0.77 5.55
CA TYR A 30 -30.66 -1.03 6.23
C TYR A 30 -30.86 -2.05 7.36
N PRO A 31 -31.22 -3.29 7.07
CA PRO A 31 -31.46 -4.32 8.09
C PRO A 31 -30.14 -4.66 8.82
N HIS A 32 -30.27 -5.08 10.08
CA HIS A 32 -29.11 -5.44 10.91
C HIS A 32 -28.40 -6.72 10.44
N LYS A 33 -29.15 -7.62 9.79
CA LYS A 33 -28.63 -8.91 9.29
C LYS A 33 -29.26 -9.26 7.95
N PRO A 34 -28.56 -10.01 7.10
CA PRO A 34 -29.15 -10.64 5.93
C PRO A 34 -30.27 -11.61 6.34
N LEU A 35 -31.34 -11.63 5.54
CA LEU A 35 -32.43 -12.60 5.73
C LEU A 35 -31.98 -14.02 5.40
N TYR A 36 -31.18 -14.16 4.36
CA TYR A 36 -30.61 -15.42 3.92
C TYR A 36 -29.14 -15.44 4.31
N GLN A 37 -28.68 -16.46 5.05
CA GLN A 37 -27.27 -16.55 5.45
C GLN A 37 -26.39 -16.66 4.21
N PRO A 38 -25.55 -15.66 3.88
CA PRO A 38 -24.77 -15.67 2.66
C PRO A 38 -23.58 -16.62 2.78
N ALA A 39 -23.33 -17.38 1.72
CA ALA A 39 -22.10 -18.12 1.54
C ALA A 39 -21.00 -17.19 0.97
N SER A 40 -19.74 -17.51 1.22
CA SER A 40 -18.61 -16.81 0.61
C SER A 40 -18.64 -16.99 -0.92
N LEU A 41 -18.55 -15.90 -1.68
CA LEU A 41 -18.44 -15.99 -3.14
C LEU A 41 -17.22 -16.82 -3.55
N LYS A 42 -16.12 -16.74 -2.80
CA LYS A 42 -14.94 -17.55 -3.06
C LYS A 42 -15.26 -19.05 -3.02
N SER A 43 -15.98 -19.50 -1.98
CA SER A 43 -16.33 -20.92 -1.85
C SER A 43 -17.26 -21.42 -2.97
N ILE A 44 -18.19 -20.57 -3.41
CA ILE A 44 -19.10 -20.87 -4.52
C ILE A 44 -18.36 -20.93 -5.86
N LEU A 45 -17.43 -20.01 -6.10
CA LEU A 45 -16.69 -19.92 -7.36
C LEU A 45 -15.60 -20.98 -7.48
N ASP A 46 -14.95 -21.34 -6.37
CA ASP A 46 -13.92 -22.38 -6.33
C ASP A 46 -14.54 -23.80 -6.52
N ASN A 47 -15.76 -24.03 -6.02
CA ASN A 47 -16.44 -25.33 -6.06
C ASN A 47 -17.92 -25.17 -6.44
N PRO A 48 -18.23 -24.79 -7.69
CA PRO A 48 -19.61 -24.56 -8.11
C PRO A 48 -20.39 -25.88 -8.23
N VAL A 49 -21.53 -25.97 -7.55
CA VAL A 49 -22.45 -27.12 -7.64
C VAL A 49 -23.74 -26.64 -8.33
N GLU A 50 -23.91 -26.98 -9.61
CA GLU A 50 -25.13 -26.63 -10.34
C GLU A 50 -26.36 -27.35 -9.72
N GLY A 51 -27.47 -26.62 -9.64
CA GLY A 51 -28.69 -27.09 -8.96
C GLY A 51 -28.69 -26.85 -7.44
N ALA A 52 -27.56 -26.49 -6.84
CA ALA A 52 -27.53 -26.17 -5.40
C ALA A 52 -28.24 -24.85 -5.10
N GLU A 53 -28.98 -24.83 -4.00
CA GLU A 53 -29.54 -23.60 -3.45
C GLU A 53 -28.45 -22.85 -2.70
N VAL A 54 -28.26 -21.59 -3.04
CA VAL A 54 -27.27 -20.70 -2.42
C VAL A 54 -27.89 -19.36 -2.06
N ALA A 55 -27.31 -18.72 -1.04
CA ALA A 55 -27.53 -17.32 -0.77
C ALA A 55 -26.22 -16.55 -0.93
N VAL A 56 -26.29 -15.39 -1.55
CA VAL A 56 -25.14 -14.48 -1.73
C VAL A 56 -25.54 -13.07 -1.33
N ALA A 57 -24.57 -12.32 -0.82
CA ALA A 57 -24.75 -10.90 -0.54
C ALA A 57 -23.64 -10.10 -1.22
N GLY A 58 -23.94 -8.87 -1.60
CA GLY A 58 -22.94 -8.00 -2.22
C GLY A 58 -23.55 -6.77 -2.88
N ARG A 59 -22.68 -5.99 -3.50
CA ARG A 59 -23.05 -4.76 -4.18
C ARG A 59 -23.52 -5.06 -5.63
N VAL A 60 -24.61 -4.45 -6.03
CA VAL A 60 -25.07 -4.45 -7.42
C VAL A 60 -24.13 -3.59 -8.26
N ALA A 61 -23.28 -4.24 -9.05
CA ALA A 61 -22.24 -3.60 -9.84
C ALA A 61 -22.65 -3.34 -11.30
N ALA A 62 -23.58 -4.13 -11.83
CA ALA A 62 -24.16 -3.95 -13.15
C ALA A 62 -25.59 -4.50 -13.20
N VAL A 63 -26.41 -3.95 -14.07
CA VAL A 63 -27.78 -4.40 -14.34
C VAL A 63 -28.03 -4.40 -15.84
N ARG A 64 -28.54 -5.50 -16.37
CA ARG A 64 -28.92 -5.68 -17.78
C ARG A 64 -30.35 -6.20 -17.83
N ARG A 65 -31.25 -5.48 -18.51
CA ARG A 65 -32.68 -5.82 -18.62
C ARG A 65 -33.02 -6.32 -20.02
N HIS A 66 -33.73 -7.43 -20.08
CA HIS A 66 -34.18 -8.09 -21.31
C HIS A 66 -35.66 -8.50 -21.15
N GLY A 67 -36.59 -7.57 -21.37
CA GLY A 67 -38.01 -7.83 -21.15
C GLY A 67 -38.33 -8.27 -19.72
N GLY A 68 -38.85 -9.47 -19.54
CA GLY A 68 -39.16 -10.06 -18.25
C GLY A 68 -37.99 -10.71 -17.52
N LEU A 69 -36.75 -10.56 -18.03
CA LEU A 69 -35.54 -11.13 -17.43
C LEU A 69 -34.54 -10.02 -17.13
N VAL A 70 -34.02 -10.01 -15.91
CA VAL A 70 -32.95 -9.10 -15.47
C VAL A 70 -31.72 -9.90 -15.08
N PHE A 71 -30.57 -9.52 -15.61
CA PHE A 71 -29.28 -9.97 -15.12
C PHE A 71 -28.61 -8.88 -14.30
N LEU A 72 -28.04 -9.23 -13.16
CA LEU A 72 -27.25 -8.33 -12.33
C LEU A 72 -25.92 -8.97 -11.95
N ASP A 73 -24.88 -8.16 -11.85
CA ASP A 73 -23.60 -8.59 -11.31
C ASP A 73 -23.55 -8.18 -9.84
N ILE A 74 -23.35 -9.15 -8.97
CA ILE A 74 -23.17 -8.94 -7.52
C ILE A 74 -21.68 -9.07 -7.24
N VAL A 75 -21.12 -8.08 -6.56
CA VAL A 75 -19.70 -8.04 -6.19
C VAL A 75 -19.58 -8.00 -4.68
N ASP A 76 -18.80 -8.93 -4.15
CA ASP A 76 -18.40 -9.01 -2.76
C ASP A 76 -16.97 -9.47 -2.65
N ASP A 77 -16.20 -8.87 -1.74
CA ASP A 77 -14.79 -9.16 -1.48
C ASP A 77 -13.90 -9.19 -2.76
N GLY A 78 -14.22 -8.33 -3.74
CA GLY A 78 -13.51 -8.26 -5.03
C GLY A 78 -13.87 -9.36 -6.03
N LEU A 79 -14.73 -10.30 -5.66
CA LEU A 79 -15.25 -11.36 -6.51
C LEU A 79 -16.60 -10.98 -7.10
N ARG A 80 -16.94 -11.54 -8.26
CA ARG A 80 -18.19 -11.26 -8.97
C ARG A 80 -18.94 -12.56 -9.25
N ILE A 81 -20.25 -12.54 -8.99
CA ILE A 81 -21.17 -13.55 -9.47
C ILE A 81 -22.34 -12.91 -10.22
N GLN A 82 -22.79 -13.55 -11.28
CA GLN A 82 -24.01 -13.14 -11.97
C GLN A 82 -25.24 -13.68 -11.22
N ALA A 83 -26.30 -12.88 -11.17
CA ALA A 83 -27.62 -13.34 -10.75
C ALA A 83 -28.66 -13.01 -11.83
N SER A 84 -29.74 -13.80 -11.93
CA SER A 84 -30.86 -13.57 -12.85
C SER A 84 -32.17 -13.53 -12.10
N ILE A 85 -33.06 -12.60 -12.46
CA ILE A 85 -34.40 -12.49 -11.93
C ILE A 85 -35.35 -12.63 -13.11
N ASP A 86 -36.12 -13.71 -13.14
CA ASP A 86 -37.10 -14.01 -14.17
C ASP A 86 -38.50 -13.71 -13.62
N LYS A 87 -39.23 -12.79 -14.29
CA LYS A 87 -40.60 -12.40 -13.90
C LYS A 87 -41.55 -13.58 -13.86
N SER A 88 -41.39 -14.56 -14.73
CA SER A 88 -42.27 -15.75 -14.76
C SER A 88 -42.06 -16.68 -13.56
N LYS A 89 -40.89 -16.63 -12.92
CA LYS A 89 -40.49 -17.52 -11.83
C LYS A 89 -40.55 -16.85 -10.46
N ALA A 90 -40.30 -15.53 -10.40
CA ALA A 90 -40.18 -14.74 -9.19
C ALA A 90 -40.73 -13.33 -9.43
N GLY A 91 -42.02 -13.22 -9.73
CA GLY A 91 -42.71 -11.97 -10.10
C GLY A 91 -42.56 -10.88 -9.05
N ASP A 92 -42.80 -11.20 -7.76
CA ASP A 92 -42.72 -10.24 -6.65
C ASP A 92 -41.28 -9.73 -6.48
N VAL A 93 -40.27 -10.60 -6.64
CA VAL A 93 -38.86 -10.23 -6.59
C VAL A 93 -38.49 -9.32 -7.77
N PHE A 94 -39.00 -9.64 -8.96
CA PHE A 94 -38.79 -8.84 -10.16
C PHE A 94 -39.36 -7.44 -10.02
N GLU A 95 -40.58 -7.30 -9.49
CA GLU A 95 -41.24 -6.03 -9.25
C GLU A 95 -40.52 -5.22 -8.16
N PHE A 96 -40.17 -5.87 -7.04
CA PHE A 96 -39.40 -5.24 -5.98
C PHE A 96 -38.05 -4.72 -6.48
N PHE A 97 -37.29 -5.57 -7.19
CA PHE A 97 -36.01 -5.18 -7.79
C PHE A 97 -36.17 -3.99 -8.73
N GLY A 98 -37.18 -4.07 -9.61
CA GLY A 98 -37.44 -3.05 -10.61
C GLY A 98 -37.73 -1.67 -10.02
N LYS A 99 -38.38 -1.65 -8.86
CA LYS A 99 -38.87 -0.42 -8.21
C LYS A 99 -37.85 0.16 -7.20
N TYR A 100 -37.16 -0.67 -6.45
CA TYR A 100 -36.44 -0.23 -5.25
C TYR A 100 -34.93 -0.44 -5.30
N VAL A 101 -34.41 -1.25 -6.22
CA VAL A 101 -32.98 -1.58 -6.27
C VAL A 101 -32.30 -0.87 -7.42
N ASP A 102 -31.24 -0.15 -7.07
CA ASP A 102 -30.42 0.61 -8.01
C ASP A 102 -28.97 0.10 -8.05
N LEU A 103 -28.25 0.56 -9.08
CA LEU A 103 -26.81 0.34 -9.18
C LEU A 103 -26.09 0.91 -7.95
N GLY A 104 -25.23 0.12 -7.34
CA GLY A 104 -24.49 0.48 -6.13
C GLY A 104 -25.15 0.05 -4.82
N ASP A 105 -26.45 -0.35 -4.83
CA ASP A 105 -27.11 -0.91 -3.65
C ASP A 105 -26.48 -2.24 -3.23
N PHE A 106 -26.59 -2.57 -1.95
CA PHE A 106 -26.27 -3.91 -1.46
C PHE A 106 -27.53 -4.75 -1.36
N VAL A 107 -27.44 -5.97 -1.86
CA VAL A 107 -28.53 -6.93 -1.86
C VAL A 107 -28.07 -8.28 -1.26
N ASN A 108 -29.04 -9.01 -0.69
CA ASN A 108 -28.92 -10.41 -0.34
C ASN A 108 -29.92 -11.19 -1.21
N VAL A 109 -29.41 -12.09 -2.02
CA VAL A 109 -30.26 -12.92 -2.89
C VAL A 109 -30.12 -14.39 -2.52
N LYS A 110 -31.24 -15.12 -2.64
CA LYS A 110 -31.31 -16.57 -2.49
C LYS A 110 -31.85 -17.18 -3.78
N GLY A 111 -31.24 -18.23 -4.26
CA GLY A 111 -31.66 -18.89 -5.48
C GLY A 111 -30.87 -20.15 -5.80
N VAL A 112 -31.01 -20.65 -7.02
CA VAL A 112 -30.40 -21.89 -7.47
C VAL A 112 -29.25 -21.59 -8.46
N LEU A 113 -28.11 -22.20 -8.24
CA LEU A 113 -26.97 -22.07 -9.17
C LEU A 113 -27.23 -22.81 -10.47
N TYR A 114 -26.94 -22.13 -11.58
CA TYR A 114 -26.97 -22.75 -12.90
C TYR A 114 -25.95 -22.07 -13.82
N ARG A 115 -25.65 -22.71 -14.96
CA ARG A 115 -24.89 -22.05 -16.01
C ARG A 115 -25.81 -21.58 -17.13
N THR A 116 -25.58 -20.34 -17.56
CA THR A 116 -26.27 -19.81 -18.74
C THR A 116 -25.81 -20.54 -19.99
N ARG A 117 -26.51 -20.36 -21.13
CA ARG A 117 -26.11 -20.91 -22.42
C ARG A 117 -24.68 -20.52 -22.88
N ARG A 118 -24.16 -19.41 -22.32
CA ARG A 118 -22.79 -18.92 -22.56
C ARG A 118 -21.77 -19.43 -21.52
N GLY A 119 -22.18 -20.32 -20.62
CA GLY A 119 -21.31 -20.90 -19.58
C GLY A 119 -21.15 -20.06 -18.33
N GLU A 120 -21.77 -18.87 -18.23
CA GLU A 120 -21.65 -17.99 -17.05
C GLU A 120 -22.38 -18.60 -15.84
N LEU A 121 -21.66 -18.76 -14.72
CA LEU A 121 -22.23 -19.21 -13.46
C LEU A 121 -23.17 -18.15 -12.88
N THR A 122 -24.42 -18.51 -12.63
CA THR A 122 -25.50 -17.57 -12.35
C THR A 122 -26.39 -18.09 -11.22
N VAL A 123 -26.85 -17.22 -10.34
CA VAL A 123 -27.87 -17.52 -9.34
C VAL A 123 -29.27 -17.20 -9.94
N ASP A 124 -30.11 -18.21 -10.16
CA ASP A 124 -31.54 -18.03 -10.53
C ASP A 124 -32.31 -17.61 -9.27
N VAL A 125 -32.53 -16.30 -9.11
CA VAL A 125 -33.00 -15.67 -7.87
C VAL A 125 -34.45 -16.04 -7.57
N ARG A 126 -34.73 -16.48 -6.35
CA ARG A 126 -36.05 -16.79 -5.80
C ARG A 126 -36.45 -15.88 -4.65
N GLY A 127 -35.47 -15.28 -3.98
CA GLY A 127 -35.66 -14.34 -2.89
C GLY A 127 -34.64 -13.23 -2.95
N LEU A 128 -35.05 -12.03 -2.56
CA LEU A 128 -34.21 -10.82 -2.55
C LEU A 128 -34.53 -9.96 -1.34
N GLN A 129 -33.51 -9.48 -0.66
CA GLN A 129 -33.57 -8.47 0.37
C GLN A 129 -32.63 -7.31 0.01
N LEU A 130 -33.09 -6.09 0.15
CA LEU A 130 -32.21 -4.92 0.14
C LEU A 130 -31.47 -4.83 1.47
N LEU A 131 -30.14 -4.76 1.44
CA LEU A 131 -29.29 -4.65 2.63
C LEU A 131 -28.84 -3.22 2.92
N ALA A 132 -28.55 -2.44 1.85
CA ALA A 132 -28.22 -1.04 1.99
C ALA A 132 -28.60 -0.26 0.72
N LYS A 133 -29.44 0.76 0.88
CA LYS A 133 -29.79 1.70 -0.18
C LYS A 133 -28.68 2.72 -0.36
N SER A 134 -28.01 2.68 -1.49
CA SER A 134 -27.00 3.65 -1.88
C SER A 134 -27.64 4.95 -2.32
N LEU A 135 -27.35 6.06 -1.64
CA LEU A 135 -27.93 7.36 -1.98
C LEU A 135 -27.21 8.06 -3.14
N ARG A 136 -26.05 7.55 -3.54
CA ARG A 136 -25.30 8.04 -4.70
C ARG A 136 -24.90 6.87 -5.57
N ALA A 137 -25.05 7.01 -6.88
CA ALA A 137 -24.52 6.04 -7.81
C ALA A 137 -22.99 6.04 -7.81
N PRO A 138 -22.35 4.90 -8.14
CA PRO A 138 -20.94 4.89 -8.45
C PRO A 138 -20.63 5.87 -9.60
N PRO A 139 -19.54 6.66 -9.51
CA PRO A 139 -19.24 7.70 -10.50
C PRO A 139 -18.86 7.13 -11.88
N VAL A 140 -18.42 5.88 -11.94
CA VAL A 140 -18.11 5.14 -13.16
C VAL A 140 -18.60 3.70 -13.02
N LYS A 141 -18.68 2.97 -14.12
CA LYS A 141 -19.05 1.54 -14.10
C LYS A 141 -17.97 0.74 -13.35
N TYR A 142 -18.40 -0.31 -12.67
CA TYR A 142 -17.48 -1.26 -12.02
C TYR A 142 -16.48 -1.83 -13.05
N GLY A 143 -15.21 -1.91 -12.65
CA GLY A 143 -14.10 -2.31 -13.53
C GLY A 143 -13.51 -1.17 -14.36
N HIS A 144 -14.08 0.03 -14.31
CA HIS A 144 -13.53 1.21 -14.97
C HIS A 144 -12.76 2.07 -13.95
N ARG A 145 -11.52 2.38 -14.31
CA ARG A 145 -10.64 3.19 -13.46
C ARG A 145 -11.13 4.64 -13.36
N LEU A 146 -11.13 5.19 -12.17
CA LEU A 146 -11.25 6.63 -11.98
C LEU A 146 -10.04 7.32 -12.62
N LEU A 147 -10.28 8.30 -13.49
CA LEU A 147 -9.21 8.98 -14.24
C LEU A 147 -8.55 10.11 -13.45
N ASP A 148 -9.34 10.83 -12.65
CA ASP A 148 -8.85 11.96 -11.87
C ASP A 148 -8.03 11.49 -10.66
N PRO A 149 -6.70 11.77 -10.64
CA PRO A 149 -5.81 11.37 -9.55
C PRO A 149 -6.24 11.98 -8.19
N GLU A 150 -6.70 13.22 -8.17
CA GLU A 150 -7.16 13.90 -6.96
C GLU A 150 -8.34 13.15 -6.32
N VAL A 151 -9.34 12.78 -7.12
CA VAL A 151 -10.48 11.99 -6.65
C VAL A 151 -10.03 10.63 -6.16
N ARG A 152 -9.07 9.97 -6.84
CA ARG A 152 -8.54 8.68 -6.43
C ARG A 152 -7.82 8.73 -5.08
N TYR A 153 -7.05 9.77 -4.82
CA TYR A 153 -6.35 9.94 -3.55
C TYR A 153 -7.30 10.36 -2.43
N ARG A 154 -8.16 11.34 -2.65
CA ARG A 154 -9.09 11.86 -1.63
C ARG A 154 -10.24 10.92 -1.32
N LYS A 155 -10.69 10.12 -2.30
CA LYS A 155 -11.79 9.16 -2.15
C LYS A 155 -11.30 7.73 -2.43
N ARG A 156 -10.26 7.32 -1.72
CA ARG A 156 -9.62 6.02 -1.89
C ARG A 156 -10.61 4.85 -1.84
N TYR A 157 -11.68 4.95 -1.05
CA TYR A 157 -12.74 3.96 -0.97
C TYR A 157 -13.47 3.77 -2.31
N LEU A 158 -13.66 4.83 -3.11
CA LEU A 158 -14.22 4.71 -4.46
C LEU A 158 -13.23 4.05 -5.42
N ASP A 159 -11.95 4.42 -5.33
CA ASP A 159 -10.90 3.84 -6.16
C ASP A 159 -10.77 2.32 -5.88
N MET A 160 -10.78 1.90 -4.60
CA MET A 160 -10.80 0.49 -4.22
C MET A 160 -12.05 -0.25 -4.70
N MET A 161 -13.21 0.41 -4.63
CA MET A 161 -14.49 -0.18 -5.04
C MET A 161 -14.54 -0.43 -6.56
N LEU A 162 -13.97 0.47 -7.34
CA LEU A 162 -14.16 0.51 -8.80
C LEU A 162 -12.97 -0.08 -9.57
N THR A 163 -11.75 -0.01 -9.00
CA THR A 163 -10.51 -0.39 -9.67
C THR A 163 -9.90 -1.63 -9.00
N PRO A 164 -10.06 -2.82 -9.58
CA PRO A 164 -9.54 -4.07 -8.98
C PRO A 164 -8.04 -4.04 -8.68
N ASP A 165 -7.22 -3.40 -9.53
CA ASP A 165 -5.77 -3.30 -9.34
C ASP A 165 -5.40 -2.55 -8.07
N VAL A 166 -6.18 -1.54 -7.67
CA VAL A 166 -5.94 -0.78 -6.42
C VAL A 166 -6.11 -1.67 -5.19
N ARG A 167 -7.15 -2.49 -5.18
CA ARG A 167 -7.37 -3.47 -4.14
C ARG A 167 -6.21 -4.47 -4.06
N ARG A 168 -5.77 -5.01 -5.19
CA ARG A 168 -4.63 -5.94 -5.28
C ARG A 168 -3.36 -5.34 -4.69
N VAL A 169 -3.04 -4.08 -4.99
CA VAL A 169 -1.86 -3.39 -4.42
C VAL A 169 -1.94 -3.34 -2.90
N LEU A 170 -3.12 -3.06 -2.33
CA LEU A 170 -3.31 -3.04 -0.88
C LEU A 170 -3.20 -4.44 -0.26
N GLU A 171 -3.76 -5.46 -0.90
CA GLU A 171 -3.64 -6.86 -0.48
C GLU A 171 -2.16 -7.31 -0.45
N VAL A 172 -1.40 -6.97 -1.50
CA VAL A 172 0.05 -7.22 -1.55
C VAL A 172 0.75 -6.48 -0.39
N LYS A 173 0.44 -5.22 -0.15
CA LYS A 173 1.00 -4.45 0.98
C LYS A 173 0.73 -5.13 2.32
N PHE A 174 -0.50 -5.58 2.58
CA PHE A 174 -0.85 -6.26 3.84
C PHE A 174 -0.12 -7.59 3.98
N LYS A 175 0.00 -8.34 2.89
CA LYS A 175 0.75 -9.58 2.88
C LYS A 175 2.26 -9.37 3.09
N VAL A 176 2.83 -8.30 2.54
CA VAL A 176 4.23 -7.90 2.82
C VAL A 176 4.42 -7.67 4.32
N LEU A 177 3.53 -6.93 4.98
CA LEU A 177 3.62 -6.68 6.42
C LEU A 177 3.50 -7.98 7.25
N GLU A 178 2.60 -8.87 6.86
CA GLU A 178 2.40 -10.18 7.50
C GLU A 178 3.65 -11.06 7.38
N GLU A 179 4.17 -11.21 6.15
CA GLU A 179 5.33 -12.06 5.87
C GLU A 179 6.63 -11.47 6.45
N THR A 180 6.75 -10.13 6.51
CA THR A 180 7.85 -9.46 7.22
C THR A 180 7.87 -9.85 8.70
N ARG A 181 6.72 -9.83 9.38
CA ARG A 181 6.63 -10.27 10.78
C ARG A 181 7.03 -11.73 10.96
N LYS A 182 6.47 -12.62 10.13
CA LYS A 182 6.81 -14.06 10.18
C LYS A 182 8.29 -14.29 9.97
N PHE A 183 8.90 -13.59 9.02
CA PHE A 183 10.33 -13.66 8.75
C PHE A 183 11.14 -13.20 9.96
N MET A 184 10.85 -12.04 10.53
CA MET A 184 11.58 -11.48 11.68
C MET A 184 11.45 -12.36 12.91
N TRP A 185 10.25 -12.89 13.21
CA TRP A 185 10.07 -13.86 14.28
C TRP A 185 10.85 -15.16 14.03
N GLY A 186 10.86 -15.66 12.79
CA GLY A 186 11.64 -16.83 12.38
C GLY A 186 13.16 -16.63 12.53
N LYS A 187 13.64 -15.38 12.48
CA LYS A 187 15.05 -15.00 12.75
C LYS A 187 15.32 -14.74 14.23
N GLY A 188 14.35 -14.96 15.11
CA GLY A 188 14.47 -14.79 16.55
C GLY A 188 14.40 -13.34 17.05
N PHE A 189 13.88 -12.42 16.22
CA PHE A 189 13.60 -11.06 16.67
C PHE A 189 12.30 -11.02 17.47
N VAL A 190 12.27 -10.20 18.51
CA VAL A 190 11.09 -9.88 19.30
C VAL A 190 10.44 -8.62 18.73
N GLU A 191 9.16 -8.69 18.36
CA GLU A 191 8.40 -7.49 18.00
C GLU A 191 8.08 -6.70 19.27
N VAL A 192 8.43 -5.43 19.29
CA VAL A 192 8.17 -4.53 20.41
C VAL A 192 7.34 -3.35 19.96
N GLU A 193 6.70 -2.68 20.91
CA GLU A 193 5.95 -1.46 20.67
C GLU A 193 6.55 -0.32 21.52
N THR A 194 6.82 0.81 20.88
CA THR A 194 7.45 1.96 21.51
C THR A 194 6.58 3.21 21.41
N PRO A 195 6.77 4.21 22.29
CA PRO A 195 5.93 5.40 22.33
C PRO A 195 5.94 6.20 21.03
N VAL A 196 4.75 6.54 20.52
CA VAL A 196 4.55 7.46 19.40
C VAL A 196 4.78 8.91 19.85
N LEU A 197 4.29 9.26 21.04
CA LEU A 197 4.49 10.58 21.66
C LEU A 197 5.79 10.57 22.44
N GLN A 198 6.68 11.51 22.16
CA GLN A 198 8.02 11.56 22.73
C GLN A 198 8.34 12.97 23.23
N PRO A 199 8.91 13.12 24.45
CA PRO A 199 9.35 14.43 24.95
C PRO A 199 10.56 14.97 24.17
N ILE A 200 11.36 14.08 23.57
CA ILE A 200 12.52 14.41 22.75
C ILE A 200 12.46 13.55 21.50
N TYR A 201 12.47 14.16 20.33
CA TYR A 201 12.55 13.46 19.07
C TYR A 201 14.01 13.20 18.66
N GLY A 202 14.22 12.19 17.80
CA GLY A 202 15.56 11.87 17.31
C GLY A 202 15.59 10.54 16.55
N GLY A 203 16.82 10.11 16.17
CA GLY A 203 17.04 8.88 15.37
C GLY A 203 16.97 9.10 13.86
N ALA A 204 16.67 10.32 13.41
CA ALA A 204 16.69 10.73 12.01
C ALA A 204 16.89 12.23 11.89
N GLU A 205 17.28 12.69 10.69
CA GLU A 205 17.34 14.10 10.36
C GLU A 205 16.02 14.48 9.64
N ALA A 206 15.01 14.81 10.46
CA ALA A 206 13.68 15.17 9.97
C ALA A 206 12.99 16.18 10.90
N ARG A 207 12.08 16.98 10.33
CA ARG A 207 11.27 17.92 11.11
C ARG A 207 10.11 17.19 11.78
N PRO A 208 9.94 17.28 13.13
CA PRO A 208 8.83 16.60 13.82
C PRO A 208 7.52 17.40 13.72
N PHE A 209 6.39 16.68 13.90
CA PHE A 209 5.14 17.30 14.32
C PHE A 209 5.17 17.55 15.82
N LYS A 210 4.73 18.73 16.23
CA LYS A 210 4.63 19.12 17.64
C LYS A 210 3.21 18.93 18.18
N THR A 211 3.09 18.54 19.42
CA THR A 211 1.84 18.48 20.17
C THR A 211 2.06 19.00 21.59
N TYR A 212 0.98 19.09 22.37
CA TYR A 212 1.06 19.64 23.72
C TYR A 212 0.43 18.68 24.72
N VAL A 213 1.17 18.36 25.79
CA VAL A 213 0.71 17.50 26.90
C VAL A 213 0.22 18.39 28.03
N TRP A 214 -1.08 18.59 28.13
CA TRP A 214 -1.72 19.47 29.08
C TRP A 214 -1.40 19.13 30.55
N ALA A 215 -1.37 17.83 30.87
CA ALA A 215 -1.07 17.35 32.22
C ALA A 215 0.35 17.71 32.70
N LEU A 216 1.29 17.86 31.75
CA LEU A 216 2.69 18.19 32.03
C LEU A 216 3.06 19.64 31.69
N ASN A 217 2.12 20.37 31.07
CA ASN A 217 2.32 21.76 30.61
C ASN A 217 3.57 21.90 29.72
N THR A 218 3.76 20.99 28.76
CA THR A 218 4.97 20.96 27.90
C THR A 218 4.69 20.48 26.49
N GLU A 219 5.53 20.91 25.52
CA GLU A 219 5.53 20.40 24.16
C GLU A 219 6.11 18.99 24.10
N TRP A 220 5.46 18.12 23.34
CA TRP A 220 5.94 16.82 22.93
C TRP A 220 5.90 16.70 21.42
N TYR A 221 6.44 15.62 20.89
CA TYR A 221 6.62 15.40 19.46
C TYR A 221 6.08 14.05 19.05
N LEU A 222 5.52 13.96 17.83
CA LEU A 222 5.32 12.69 17.18
C LEU A 222 6.67 12.15 16.70
N ARG A 223 6.94 10.87 16.92
CA ARG A 223 8.23 10.23 16.60
C ARG A 223 8.57 10.34 15.13
N ILE A 224 9.80 10.62 14.79
CA ILE A 224 10.36 10.67 13.43
C ILE A 224 11.10 9.40 13.04
N SER A 225 11.39 8.51 14.01
CA SER A 225 12.10 7.24 13.90
C SER A 225 11.76 6.37 15.11
N LEU A 226 12.06 5.08 15.04
CA LEU A 226 11.92 4.09 16.13
C LEU A 226 13.24 3.89 16.89
N GLU A 227 14.35 4.38 16.36
CA GLU A 227 15.74 4.11 16.76
C GLU A 227 16.00 4.25 18.25
N LEU A 228 15.68 5.42 18.82
CA LEU A 228 16.09 5.73 20.20
C LEU A 228 15.49 4.76 21.24
N HIS A 229 14.26 4.34 21.01
CA HIS A 229 13.58 3.41 21.90
C HIS A 229 14.02 1.97 21.66
N LEU A 230 14.24 1.55 20.42
CA LEU A 230 14.72 0.21 20.11
C LEU A 230 16.13 -0.01 20.65
N LYS A 231 17.00 0.99 20.58
CA LYS A 231 18.33 0.94 21.23
C LYS A 231 18.23 0.77 22.76
N ARG A 232 17.22 1.36 23.40
CA ARG A 232 17.00 1.18 24.85
C ARG A 232 16.59 -0.26 25.19
N PHE A 233 15.85 -0.96 24.31
CA PHE A 233 15.57 -2.38 24.50
C PHE A 233 16.85 -3.22 24.43
N ILE A 234 17.77 -2.90 23.52
CA ILE A 234 19.10 -3.57 23.47
C ILE A 234 19.87 -3.31 24.76
N ILE A 235 19.91 -2.07 25.25
CA ILE A 235 20.54 -1.73 26.54
C ILE A 235 19.85 -2.47 27.68
N GLY A 236 18.54 -2.66 27.62
CA GLY A 236 17.74 -3.41 28.60
C GLY A 236 17.92 -4.93 28.56
N GLY A 237 18.78 -5.45 27.65
CA GLY A 237 19.16 -6.87 27.61
C GLY A 237 18.46 -7.69 26.54
N PHE A 238 17.67 -7.10 25.64
CA PHE A 238 17.16 -7.80 24.47
C PHE A 238 18.24 -7.89 23.39
N ASN A 239 18.50 -9.07 22.84
CA ASN A 239 19.52 -9.23 21.81
C ASN A 239 19.04 -8.90 20.40
N LYS A 240 17.75 -9.10 20.11
CA LYS A 240 17.15 -8.85 18.80
C LYS A 240 15.74 -8.28 18.97
N VAL A 241 15.52 -7.08 18.49
CA VAL A 241 14.21 -6.42 18.54
C VAL A 241 13.86 -5.80 17.20
N PHE A 242 12.58 -5.73 16.88
CA PHE A 242 12.07 -4.94 15.76
C PHE A 242 10.73 -4.31 16.09
N GLU A 243 10.40 -3.28 15.36
CA GLU A 243 9.06 -2.68 15.36
C GLU A 243 8.66 -2.32 13.94
N ILE A 244 7.39 -2.60 13.58
CA ILE A 244 6.76 -2.08 12.38
C ILE A 244 5.74 -1.05 12.84
N GLY A 245 6.09 0.23 12.73
CA GLY A 245 5.30 1.31 13.30
C GLY A 245 5.13 2.50 12.37
N LYS A 246 4.22 3.39 12.77
CA LYS A 246 4.05 4.69 12.12
C LYS A 246 5.09 5.66 12.62
N VAL A 247 5.70 6.40 11.68
CA VAL A 247 6.57 7.54 11.94
C VAL A 247 6.07 8.77 11.20
N PHE A 248 6.45 9.95 11.67
CA PHE A 248 5.85 11.21 11.27
C PHE A 248 6.95 12.22 10.94
N ARG A 249 6.99 12.71 9.70
CA ARG A 249 7.96 13.72 9.25
C ARG A 249 7.21 14.89 8.63
N ASN A 250 7.35 16.07 9.20
CA ASN A 250 6.64 17.30 8.82
C ASN A 250 7.44 18.06 7.74
N GLU A 251 7.57 17.44 6.58
CA GLU A 251 8.34 17.92 5.44
C GLU A 251 7.44 18.02 4.19
N ASP A 252 8.05 18.18 3.02
CA ASP A 252 7.31 18.30 1.76
C ASP A 252 6.54 17.01 1.42
N ILE A 253 5.45 17.17 0.68
CA ILE A 253 4.59 16.07 0.23
C ILE A 253 4.77 15.90 -1.27
N ASP A 254 5.21 14.73 -1.69
CA ASP A 254 5.35 14.35 -3.10
C ASP A 254 4.98 12.87 -3.33
N ALA A 255 5.33 12.34 -4.49
CA ALA A 255 5.04 10.94 -4.83
C ALA A 255 5.80 9.91 -3.97
N GLN A 256 6.89 10.30 -3.32
CA GLN A 256 7.75 9.44 -2.50
C GLN A 256 7.69 9.80 -1.00
N HIS A 257 7.25 11.02 -0.66
CA HIS A 257 7.22 11.52 0.70
C HIS A 257 5.78 11.76 1.18
N ASN A 258 5.43 11.11 2.26
CA ASN A 258 4.16 11.29 2.95
C ASN A 258 4.45 11.66 4.42
N PRO A 259 3.74 12.63 5.00
CA PRO A 259 3.96 13.06 6.38
C PRO A 259 3.85 11.95 7.43
N GLU A 260 3.07 10.91 7.12
CA GLU A 260 2.93 9.70 7.92
C GLU A 260 3.18 8.47 7.05
N PHE A 261 4.10 7.62 7.47
CA PHE A 261 4.38 6.36 6.77
C PHE A 261 4.74 5.24 7.72
N THR A 262 4.69 4.01 7.23
CA THR A 262 5.05 2.81 8.00
C THR A 262 6.52 2.50 7.80
N MET A 263 7.24 2.30 8.89
CA MET A 263 8.67 1.98 8.91
C MET A 263 8.88 0.65 9.65
N LEU A 264 9.78 -0.18 9.16
CA LEU A 264 10.38 -1.29 9.89
C LEU A 264 11.75 -0.82 10.37
N GLU A 265 12.02 -0.90 11.66
CA GLU A 265 13.37 -0.84 12.19
C GLU A 265 13.68 -2.10 13.01
N ALA A 266 14.91 -2.59 12.90
CA ALA A 266 15.37 -3.78 13.59
C ALA A 266 16.77 -3.56 14.15
N TYR A 267 17.00 -4.03 15.37
CA TYR A 267 18.28 -3.89 16.08
C TYR A 267 18.72 -5.24 16.62
N GLN A 268 20.00 -5.55 16.43
CA GLN A 268 20.61 -6.82 16.87
C GLN A 268 21.92 -6.53 17.57
N ALA A 269 22.06 -7.05 18.79
CA ALA A 269 23.33 -7.07 19.51
C ALA A 269 24.30 -8.07 18.87
N TYR A 270 25.61 -7.83 19.04
CA TYR A 270 26.70 -8.70 18.57
C TYR A 270 26.68 -8.94 17.04
N ALA A 271 26.16 -7.97 16.28
CA ALA A 271 26.11 -7.99 14.83
C ALA A 271 26.77 -6.74 14.25
N ASP A 272 27.31 -6.85 13.04
CA ASP A 272 27.83 -5.73 12.28
C ASP A 272 26.96 -5.40 11.05
N TYR A 273 27.40 -4.45 10.23
CA TYR A 273 26.64 -4.03 9.06
C TYR A 273 26.54 -5.11 7.98
N ASN A 274 27.48 -6.09 7.95
CA ASN A 274 27.40 -7.24 7.04
C ASN A 274 26.25 -8.17 7.43
N ASP A 275 26.09 -8.47 8.73
CA ASP A 275 24.97 -9.27 9.23
C ASP A 275 23.62 -8.59 8.87
N MET A 276 23.56 -7.25 8.92
CA MET A 276 22.34 -6.53 8.59
C MET A 276 22.09 -6.47 7.08
N MET A 277 23.12 -6.45 6.24
CA MET A 277 22.98 -6.64 4.80
C MET A 277 22.44 -8.03 4.48
N ASP A 278 22.98 -9.09 5.11
CA ASP A 278 22.50 -10.47 4.95
C ASP A 278 21.02 -10.60 5.35
N LEU A 279 20.64 -10.04 6.51
CA LEU A 279 19.25 -10.02 6.97
C LEU A 279 18.33 -9.31 5.98
N THR A 280 18.78 -8.17 5.44
CA THR A 280 18.00 -7.35 4.51
C THR A 280 17.77 -8.07 3.17
N GLU A 281 18.84 -8.64 2.59
CA GLU A 281 18.70 -9.36 1.31
C GLU A 281 17.88 -10.65 1.47
N GLU A 282 18.01 -11.36 2.62
CA GLU A 282 17.16 -12.50 2.92
C GLU A 282 15.68 -12.12 3.04
N LEU A 283 15.38 -11.01 3.73
CA LEU A 283 14.01 -10.50 3.85
C LEU A 283 13.41 -10.16 2.48
N ILE A 284 14.13 -9.41 1.65
CA ILE A 284 13.64 -9.00 0.32
C ILE A 284 13.38 -10.22 -0.56
N SER A 285 14.32 -11.17 -0.61
CA SER A 285 14.15 -12.41 -1.38
C SER A 285 12.98 -13.25 -0.87
N HIS A 286 12.84 -13.40 0.46
CA HIS A 286 11.71 -14.07 1.08
C HIS A 286 10.37 -13.44 0.69
N LEU A 287 10.28 -12.11 0.73
CA LEU A 287 9.07 -11.38 0.34
C LEU A 287 8.75 -11.57 -1.15
N ALA A 288 9.74 -11.55 -2.03
CA ALA A 288 9.54 -11.82 -3.45
C ALA A 288 8.93 -13.20 -3.69
N GLU A 289 9.46 -14.23 -3.03
CA GLU A 289 8.96 -15.61 -3.16
C GLU A 289 7.57 -15.80 -2.51
N LYS A 290 7.38 -15.32 -1.26
CA LYS A 290 6.15 -15.60 -0.49
C LYS A 290 4.97 -14.72 -0.86
N VAL A 291 5.22 -13.49 -1.32
CA VAL A 291 4.16 -12.53 -1.65
C VAL A 291 3.89 -12.48 -3.14
N VAL A 292 4.96 -12.44 -3.95
CA VAL A 292 4.85 -12.33 -5.42
C VAL A 292 4.87 -13.70 -6.11
N GLY A 293 5.47 -14.71 -5.48
CA GLY A 293 5.59 -16.08 -5.99
C GLY A 293 6.72 -16.25 -7.03
N ARG A 294 7.64 -15.28 -7.14
CA ARG A 294 8.77 -15.30 -8.05
C ARG A 294 9.85 -14.31 -7.60
N SER A 295 11.11 -14.62 -7.89
CA SER A 295 12.24 -13.74 -7.58
C SER A 295 12.42 -12.60 -8.60
N VAL A 296 12.04 -12.79 -9.85
CA VAL A 296 12.14 -11.76 -10.88
C VAL A 296 10.83 -11.01 -10.99
N VAL A 297 10.87 -9.70 -10.79
CA VAL A 297 9.72 -8.79 -10.87
C VAL A 297 9.91 -7.75 -11.97
N GLU A 298 8.82 -7.29 -12.57
CA GLU A 298 8.82 -6.17 -13.51
C GLU A 298 8.31 -4.92 -12.81
N VAL A 299 9.12 -3.87 -12.82
CA VAL A 299 8.78 -2.59 -12.19
C VAL A 299 9.00 -1.43 -13.17
N PRO A 300 8.19 -0.37 -13.12
CA PRO A 300 8.46 0.82 -13.91
C PRO A 300 9.67 1.56 -13.32
N VAL A 301 10.66 1.83 -14.15
CA VAL A 301 11.83 2.68 -13.84
C VAL A 301 11.84 3.81 -14.87
N GLY A 302 11.40 5.01 -14.49
CA GLY A 302 11.09 6.06 -15.46
C GLY A 302 9.99 5.63 -16.43
N ASP A 303 10.23 5.75 -17.72
CA ASP A 303 9.30 5.36 -18.79
C ASP A 303 9.46 3.91 -19.27
N VAL A 304 10.39 3.15 -18.69
CA VAL A 304 10.71 1.78 -19.09
C VAL A 304 10.28 0.77 -18.02
N LYS A 305 9.88 -0.41 -18.43
CA LYS A 305 9.70 -1.55 -17.52
C LYS A 305 11.00 -2.33 -17.45
N GLU A 306 11.58 -2.37 -16.26
CA GLU A 306 12.81 -3.11 -15.97
C GLU A 306 12.47 -4.44 -15.27
N ARG A 307 13.27 -5.46 -15.57
CA ARG A 307 13.23 -6.73 -14.88
C ARG A 307 14.26 -6.73 -13.77
N ILE A 308 13.78 -6.83 -12.54
CA ILE A 308 14.60 -6.82 -11.33
C ILE A 308 14.68 -8.24 -10.78
N ASP A 309 15.89 -8.75 -10.63
CA ASP A 309 16.14 -10.05 -10.01
C ASP A 309 16.42 -9.85 -8.51
N LEU A 310 15.48 -10.32 -7.68
CA LEU A 310 15.56 -10.27 -6.22
C LEU A 310 16.14 -11.58 -5.62
N SER A 311 16.78 -12.43 -6.45
CA SER A 311 17.48 -13.62 -5.99
C SER A 311 18.80 -13.22 -5.33
N ARG A 312 19.17 -13.95 -4.27
CA ARG A 312 20.44 -13.77 -3.57
C ARG A 312 21.61 -14.42 -4.34
N PRO A 313 22.86 -13.95 -4.18
CA PRO A 313 23.26 -12.77 -3.40
C PRO A 313 23.08 -11.46 -4.16
N PHE A 314 22.84 -10.35 -3.44
CA PHE A 314 22.85 -9.01 -4.02
C PHE A 314 24.31 -8.51 -4.16
N LYS A 315 24.57 -7.69 -5.18
CA LYS A 315 25.88 -7.06 -5.37
C LYS A 315 26.20 -6.15 -4.18
N ARG A 316 27.46 -6.16 -3.73
CA ARG A 316 28.00 -5.25 -2.71
C ARG A 316 29.16 -4.49 -3.29
N MET A 317 29.21 -3.20 -3.07
CA MET A 317 30.30 -2.34 -3.50
C MET A 317 30.38 -1.10 -2.63
N THR A 318 31.59 -0.56 -2.49
CA THR A 318 31.78 0.71 -1.78
C THR A 318 31.25 1.87 -2.60
N MET A 319 30.96 2.99 -1.94
CA MET A 319 30.54 4.22 -2.63
C MET A 319 31.61 4.68 -3.64
N TYR A 320 32.89 4.56 -3.31
CA TYR A 320 33.98 4.95 -4.18
C TYR A 320 34.14 4.03 -5.40
N GLU A 321 33.98 2.72 -5.23
CA GLU A 321 33.94 1.78 -6.36
C GLU A 321 32.77 2.10 -7.30
N ALA A 322 31.59 2.43 -6.74
CA ALA A 322 30.42 2.79 -7.53
C ALA A 322 30.62 4.09 -8.33
N PHE A 323 31.25 5.11 -7.75
CA PHE A 323 31.65 6.31 -8.52
C PHE A 323 32.55 5.98 -9.70
N LYS A 324 33.54 5.13 -9.46
CA LYS A 324 34.51 4.75 -10.49
C LYS A 324 33.86 3.91 -11.59
N GLU A 325 33.02 2.94 -11.22
CA GLU A 325 32.35 2.04 -12.16
C GLU A 325 31.29 2.79 -13.01
N TYR A 326 30.45 3.60 -12.38
CA TYR A 326 29.28 4.17 -13.05
C TYR A 326 29.44 5.61 -13.53
N ALA A 327 30.26 6.41 -12.84
CA ALA A 327 30.49 7.81 -13.22
C ALA A 327 31.87 8.04 -13.86
N GLY A 328 32.77 7.06 -13.83
CA GLY A 328 34.15 7.20 -14.31
C GLY A 328 35.01 8.14 -13.45
N ILE A 329 34.61 8.42 -12.20
CA ILE A 329 35.26 9.39 -11.32
C ILE A 329 35.92 8.67 -10.16
N ASP A 330 37.22 8.88 -10.00
CA ASP A 330 37.98 8.39 -8.82
C ASP A 330 37.96 9.47 -7.73
N VAL A 331 36.85 9.51 -6.97
CA VAL A 331 36.57 10.57 -5.97
C VAL A 331 37.60 10.61 -4.85
N GLU A 332 38.27 9.47 -4.55
CA GLU A 332 39.31 9.42 -3.52
C GLU A 332 40.50 10.31 -3.87
N LYS A 333 40.81 10.44 -5.16
CA LYS A 333 41.97 11.23 -5.66
C LYS A 333 41.66 12.70 -5.82
N LEU A 334 40.40 13.11 -5.78
CA LEU A 334 40.03 14.51 -5.99
C LEU A 334 40.31 15.37 -4.76
N GLY A 335 40.84 16.53 -4.95
CA GLY A 335 40.94 17.58 -3.95
C GLY A 335 39.58 18.25 -3.68
N ASP A 336 39.54 19.05 -2.61
CA ASP A 336 38.29 19.72 -2.21
C ASP A 336 37.82 20.76 -3.28
N ASP A 337 38.73 21.40 -3.96
CA ASP A 337 38.39 22.37 -5.04
C ASP A 337 37.76 21.65 -6.24
N GLU A 338 38.28 20.49 -6.63
CA GLU A 338 37.72 19.66 -7.69
C GLU A 338 36.33 19.13 -7.33
N ILE A 339 36.10 18.78 -6.07
CA ILE A 339 34.77 18.38 -5.59
C ILE A 339 33.80 19.56 -5.59
N ARG A 340 34.25 20.78 -5.22
CA ARG A 340 33.44 22.01 -5.31
C ARG A 340 33.06 22.32 -6.76
N ASP A 341 33.98 22.14 -7.68
CA ASP A 341 33.71 22.33 -9.11
C ASP A 341 32.67 21.30 -9.62
N LEU A 342 32.79 20.06 -9.20
CA LEU A 342 31.78 19.03 -9.53
C LEU A 342 30.41 19.36 -8.97
N LEU A 343 30.30 19.86 -7.72
CA LEU A 343 29.04 20.33 -7.15
C LEU A 343 28.45 21.48 -7.97
N ALA A 344 29.25 22.48 -8.30
CA ALA A 344 28.82 23.62 -9.10
C ALA A 344 28.35 23.21 -10.50
N LYS A 345 29.11 22.33 -11.18
CA LYS A 345 28.77 21.79 -12.50
C LYS A 345 27.45 21.02 -12.51
N ASN A 346 27.09 20.38 -11.40
CA ASN A 346 25.85 19.62 -11.27
C ASN A 346 24.71 20.40 -10.58
N ALA A 347 24.88 21.70 -10.33
CA ALA A 347 23.94 22.59 -9.67
C ALA A 347 23.51 22.05 -8.27
N ILE A 348 24.47 21.52 -7.50
CA ILE A 348 24.26 21.01 -6.16
C ILE A 348 24.71 22.05 -5.13
N SER A 349 23.83 22.41 -4.21
CA SER A 349 24.13 23.27 -3.04
C SER A 349 24.12 22.46 -1.76
N LEU A 350 25.01 22.81 -0.82
CA LEU A 350 25.09 22.20 0.50
C LEU A 350 24.55 23.18 1.55
N ALA A 351 23.51 22.77 2.27
CA ALA A 351 23.04 23.52 3.42
C ALA A 351 24.08 23.47 4.55
N GLY A 352 24.31 24.59 5.23
CA GLY A 352 25.22 24.65 6.37
C GLY A 352 26.73 24.65 6.01
N GLY A 353 27.09 24.98 4.75
CA GLY A 353 28.47 25.08 4.29
C GLY A 353 29.07 23.79 3.73
N TYR A 354 30.28 23.91 3.25
CA TYR A 354 31.00 22.79 2.63
C TYR A 354 31.46 21.77 3.68
N ASP A 355 31.14 20.52 3.42
CA ASP A 355 31.67 19.33 4.08
C ASP A 355 31.95 18.30 2.99
N ARG A 356 33.19 17.77 2.95
CA ARG A 356 33.62 16.84 1.90
C ARG A 356 32.75 15.60 1.82
N GLY A 357 32.43 15.00 2.94
CA GLY A 357 31.65 13.75 2.97
C GLY A 357 30.20 13.99 2.50
N ARG A 358 29.55 15.06 2.97
CA ARG A 358 28.21 15.43 2.48
C ARG A 358 28.23 15.79 0.99
N ALA A 359 29.29 16.44 0.51
CA ALA A 359 29.48 16.72 -0.90
C ALA A 359 29.53 15.44 -1.74
N ILE A 360 30.32 14.47 -1.31
CA ILE A 360 30.47 13.16 -1.96
C ILE A 360 29.12 12.43 -2.00
N VAL A 361 28.37 12.37 -0.92
CA VAL A 361 27.05 11.71 -0.89
C VAL A 361 26.07 12.40 -1.84
N LYS A 362 26.01 13.74 -1.88
CA LYS A 362 25.12 14.47 -2.80
C LYS A 362 25.53 14.28 -4.26
N LEU A 363 26.81 14.23 -4.56
CA LEU A 363 27.31 13.89 -5.89
C LEU A 363 26.96 12.45 -6.27
N PHE A 364 27.07 11.50 -5.33
CA PHE A 364 26.68 10.11 -5.53
C PHE A 364 25.20 9.98 -5.92
N ASP A 365 24.31 10.59 -5.15
CA ASP A 365 22.86 10.56 -5.42
C ASP A 365 22.55 11.12 -6.84
N LYS A 366 23.27 12.16 -7.26
CA LYS A 366 23.05 12.81 -8.54
C LYS A 366 23.65 12.06 -9.73
N LEU A 367 24.86 11.54 -9.56
CA LEU A 367 25.66 11.01 -10.68
C LEU A 367 25.56 9.49 -10.82
N VAL A 368 25.28 8.76 -9.73
CA VAL A 368 25.29 7.30 -9.67
C VAL A 368 23.93 6.74 -9.28
N GLY A 369 23.42 7.08 -8.09
CA GLY A 369 22.32 6.40 -7.40
C GLY A 369 21.13 6.06 -8.28
N ARG A 370 20.25 7.02 -8.53
CA ARG A 370 18.99 6.77 -9.28
C ARG A 370 19.19 6.38 -10.75
N LYS A 371 20.37 6.70 -11.31
CA LYS A 371 20.61 6.55 -12.74
C LYS A 371 21.05 5.14 -13.14
N TYR A 372 21.86 4.50 -12.32
CA TYR A 372 22.54 3.25 -12.66
C TYR A 372 22.21 2.07 -11.77
N LEU A 373 21.75 2.30 -10.54
CA LEU A 373 21.54 1.24 -9.56
C LEU A 373 20.13 0.64 -9.71
N VAL A 374 19.89 -0.04 -10.84
CA VAL A 374 18.59 -0.65 -11.17
C VAL A 374 18.44 -2.02 -10.54
N GLN A 375 19.47 -2.89 -10.65
CA GLN A 375 19.49 -4.18 -9.96
C GLN A 375 19.82 -4.02 -8.48
N PRO A 376 19.39 -4.94 -7.60
CA PRO A 376 19.71 -4.87 -6.17
C PRO A 376 21.21 -4.76 -5.91
N VAL A 377 21.61 -3.70 -5.25
CA VAL A 377 23.01 -3.47 -4.87
C VAL A 377 23.12 -2.75 -3.55
N PHE A 378 23.96 -3.27 -2.66
CA PHE A 378 24.36 -2.57 -1.45
C PHE A 378 25.53 -1.64 -1.73
N ILE A 379 25.37 -0.37 -1.40
CA ILE A 379 26.43 0.61 -1.39
C ILE A 379 26.92 0.77 0.04
N THR A 380 28.21 0.55 0.28
CA THR A 380 28.83 0.52 1.61
C THR A 380 29.83 1.65 1.79
N ASP A 381 30.32 1.80 3.01
CA ASP A 381 31.47 2.60 3.40
C ASP A 381 31.29 4.09 3.06
N TYR A 382 30.23 4.66 3.65
CA TYR A 382 29.91 6.08 3.50
C TYR A 382 30.91 6.98 4.23
N PRO A 383 31.14 8.21 3.74
CA PRO A 383 31.94 9.20 4.47
C PRO A 383 31.42 9.41 5.90
N ARG A 384 32.30 9.37 6.88
CA ARG A 384 31.93 9.46 8.30
C ARG A 384 31.16 10.74 8.67
N SER A 385 31.54 11.89 8.08
CA SER A 385 30.89 13.16 8.36
C SER A 385 29.42 13.18 7.91
N SER A 386 29.04 12.35 6.93
CA SER A 386 27.64 12.17 6.50
C SER A 386 26.87 11.16 7.33
N SER A 387 27.51 10.49 8.30
CA SER A 387 26.92 9.35 9.04
C SER A 387 27.27 9.43 10.53
N PRO A 388 26.87 10.50 11.25
CA PRO A 388 27.35 10.78 12.62
C PRO A 388 26.93 9.73 13.66
N LEU A 389 25.88 8.94 13.40
CA LEU A 389 25.39 7.89 14.30
C LEU A 389 25.92 6.48 13.94
N ALA A 390 26.60 6.35 12.81
CA ALA A 390 27.20 5.08 12.41
C ALA A 390 28.59 4.91 13.01
N LYS A 391 28.97 3.63 13.26
CA LYS A 391 30.28 3.31 13.79
C LYS A 391 31.37 3.65 12.77
N PRO A 392 32.54 4.21 13.18
CA PRO A 392 33.68 4.37 12.27
C PRO A 392 34.08 3.04 11.67
N HIS A 393 34.46 3.06 10.39
CA HIS A 393 34.93 1.87 9.69
C HIS A 393 36.19 1.33 10.33
N ARG A 394 36.29 0.00 10.50
CA ARG A 394 37.32 -0.70 11.26
C ARG A 394 38.76 -0.50 10.75
N TYR A 395 38.92 -0.15 9.47
CA TYR A 395 40.23 0.03 8.82
C TYR A 395 40.46 1.45 8.28
N ASN A 396 39.41 2.24 8.08
CA ASN A 396 39.51 3.61 7.58
C ASN A 396 38.63 4.54 8.41
N PRO A 397 39.20 5.34 9.34
CA PRO A 397 38.41 6.18 10.26
C PRO A 397 37.65 7.32 9.59
N ASP A 398 37.94 7.64 8.31
CA ASP A 398 37.24 8.66 7.53
C ASP A 398 35.93 8.15 6.94
N LEU A 399 35.69 6.82 7.03
CA LEU A 399 34.49 6.15 6.59
C LEU A 399 33.67 5.65 7.79
N ALA A 400 32.43 5.29 7.52
CA ALA A 400 31.53 4.65 8.48
C ALA A 400 31.08 3.28 7.97
N GLU A 401 30.98 2.29 8.87
CA GLU A 401 30.35 1.00 8.59
C GLU A 401 28.84 1.19 8.45
N ARG A 402 28.44 1.73 7.30
CA ARG A 402 27.07 2.01 6.89
C ARG A 402 26.84 1.48 5.49
N PHE A 403 25.61 1.05 5.21
CA PHE A 403 25.18 0.68 3.87
C PHE A 403 23.83 1.29 3.54
N GLU A 404 23.54 1.41 2.25
CA GLU A 404 22.20 1.61 1.69
C GLU A 404 21.95 0.58 0.59
N LEU A 405 20.72 0.05 0.52
CA LEU A 405 20.31 -0.85 -0.54
C LEU A 405 19.56 -0.06 -1.62
N PHE A 406 20.02 -0.19 -2.84
CA PHE A 406 19.36 0.38 -4.02
C PHE A 406 18.69 -0.72 -4.82
N ILE A 407 17.44 -0.50 -5.21
CA ILE A 407 16.65 -1.37 -6.10
C ILE A 407 15.81 -0.47 -7.00
N ALA A 408 15.80 -0.72 -8.32
CA ALA A 408 15.03 0.03 -9.30
C ALA A 408 15.30 1.56 -9.31
N GLY A 409 16.53 1.95 -9.00
CA GLY A 409 16.93 3.35 -8.92
C GLY A 409 16.42 4.11 -7.69
N MET A 410 15.98 3.39 -6.67
CA MET A 410 15.46 3.93 -5.40
C MET A 410 16.24 3.39 -4.23
#